data_49dd98e29f44b7be366d7df00f50a125
#
_entry.id   49dd98e29f44b7be366d7df00f50a125
#
_cell.length_a   1.000
_cell.length_b   1.000
_cell.length_c   1.000
_cell.angle_alpha   90.00
_cell.angle_beta   90.00
_cell.angle_gamma   90.00
#
_symmetry.space_group_name_H-M   'P 1'
#
loop_
_entity.id
_entity.type
_entity.pdbx_description
1 polymer ?
#
loop_
_entity_poly.entity_id
_entity_poly.type
_entity_poly.pdbx_seq_one_letter_code
_entity_poly.pdbx_strand_id
1 'polypeptide(L)'
;MLKKLKVPVIFVAIIILLYFVGIMRQNSKIGKNKQKMEIVNVSYDPTRELYERYNGLFKAYYKEKYGKDVNIIQSHGGSGSQARSVIEGLDADVVTLALENDVALLEKVDLLEKGWVDKFPGSSSPYTSTIVFLVRKGNPQNIKDWNDLAKKGVKVITPDPKSSGGACWNFLAAWSYGIEKYGKDENKIKNFVKSIYGNVAVMDSGARAATTTFVENNQGDVLIAWENEAIATVKEYPDKYQIVYPSVSILAQPTVAVVDKIAKNDGT
;
A
#
# COMPACT_ATOMS: atom_id res chain seq x y z
N MET A 1 -8.98 -60.95 -40.13
CA MET A 1 -7.82 -60.19 -39.67
C MET A 1 -8.08 -58.63 -39.69
N LEU A 2 -9.27 -58.17 -39.36
CA LEU A 2 -9.69 -56.75 -39.52
C LEU A 2 -10.30 -56.11 -38.26
N LYS A 3 -10.19 -56.74 -37.08
CA LYS A 3 -10.78 -56.20 -35.84
C LYS A 3 -9.81 -55.46 -34.92
N LYS A 4 -8.49 -55.45 -35.15
CA LYS A 4 -7.49 -54.84 -34.27
C LYS A 4 -7.15 -53.36 -34.61
N LEU A 5 -7.66 -52.82 -35.72
CA LEU A 5 -7.28 -51.47 -36.17
C LEU A 5 -8.29 -50.37 -35.76
N LYS A 6 -9.44 -50.70 -35.20
CA LYS A 6 -10.52 -49.74 -34.87
C LYS A 6 -10.30 -49.00 -33.54
N VAL A 7 -9.64 -49.62 -32.56
CA VAL A 7 -9.45 -49.04 -31.23
C VAL A 7 -8.49 -47.83 -31.23
N PRO A 8 -7.30 -47.90 -31.89
CA PRO A 8 -6.40 -46.73 -31.90
C PRO A 8 -6.96 -45.53 -32.70
N VAL A 9 -7.75 -45.78 -33.77
CA VAL A 9 -8.36 -44.72 -34.56
C VAL A 9 -9.44 -43.96 -33.76
N ILE A 10 -10.23 -44.69 -32.96
CA ILE A 10 -11.24 -44.09 -32.08
C ILE A 10 -10.56 -43.25 -30.97
N PHE A 11 -9.44 -43.74 -30.39
CA PHE A 11 -8.70 -42.99 -29.37
C PHE A 11 -8.10 -41.69 -29.92
N VAL A 12 -7.50 -41.74 -31.12
CA VAL A 12 -6.97 -40.53 -31.78
C VAL A 12 -8.10 -39.54 -32.11
N ALA A 13 -9.25 -40.02 -32.58
CA ALA A 13 -10.40 -39.16 -32.84
C ALA A 13 -10.96 -38.45 -31.58
N ILE A 14 -10.97 -39.16 -30.45
CA ILE A 14 -11.38 -38.60 -29.15
C ILE A 14 -10.37 -37.53 -28.68
N ILE A 15 -9.08 -37.74 -28.83
CA ILE A 15 -8.03 -36.77 -28.47
C ILE A 15 -8.15 -35.52 -29.34
N ILE A 16 -8.36 -35.66 -30.64
CA ILE A 16 -8.58 -34.54 -31.57
C ILE A 16 -9.87 -33.78 -31.19
N LEU A 17 -10.94 -34.47 -30.86
CA LEU A 17 -12.20 -33.86 -30.43
C LEU A 17 -12.04 -33.09 -29.12
N LEU A 18 -11.33 -33.62 -28.15
CA LEU A 18 -11.04 -32.98 -26.89
C LEU A 18 -10.15 -31.74 -27.08
N TYR A 19 -9.18 -31.82 -28.00
CA TYR A 19 -8.33 -30.68 -28.38
C TYR A 19 -9.15 -29.55 -29.05
N PHE A 20 -10.04 -29.89 -29.98
CA PHE A 20 -10.95 -28.92 -30.61
C PHE A 20 -11.96 -28.31 -29.62
N VAL A 21 -12.50 -29.11 -28.71
CA VAL A 21 -13.38 -28.62 -27.64
C VAL A 21 -12.60 -27.70 -26.67
N GLY A 22 -11.34 -28.01 -26.40
CA GLY A 22 -10.43 -27.16 -25.62
C GLY A 22 -10.21 -25.79 -26.30
N ILE A 23 -9.88 -25.80 -27.59
CA ILE A 23 -9.71 -24.54 -28.39
C ILE A 23 -11.04 -23.77 -28.48
N MET A 24 -12.16 -24.41 -28.72
CA MET A 24 -13.47 -23.72 -28.74
C MET A 24 -13.84 -23.12 -27.40
N ARG A 25 -13.53 -23.79 -26.27
CA ARG A 25 -13.71 -23.23 -24.91
C ARG A 25 -12.78 -22.06 -24.63
N GLN A 26 -11.55 -22.11 -25.11
CA GLN A 26 -10.58 -21.03 -24.97
C GLN A 26 -11.00 -19.81 -25.82
N ASN A 27 -11.41 -20.02 -27.08
CA ASN A 27 -11.92 -18.96 -27.94
C ASN A 27 -13.27 -18.38 -27.46
N SER A 28 -14.15 -19.18 -26.85
CA SER A 28 -15.39 -18.67 -26.28
C SER A 28 -15.18 -17.85 -25.00
N LYS A 29 -14.09 -18.07 -24.26
CA LYS A 29 -13.68 -17.20 -23.14
C LYS A 29 -13.06 -15.90 -23.63
N ILE A 30 -12.31 -15.92 -24.74
CA ILE A 30 -11.70 -14.72 -25.35
C ILE A 30 -12.77 -13.82 -26.00
N GLY A 31 -13.87 -14.38 -26.50
CA GLY A 31 -14.93 -13.61 -27.18
C GLY A 31 -15.95 -12.92 -26.28
N LYS A 32 -16.08 -13.32 -25.01
CA LYS A 32 -17.10 -12.77 -24.08
C LYS A 32 -16.65 -11.63 -23.18
N ASN A 33 -15.35 -11.28 -23.16
CA ASN A 33 -14.83 -10.26 -22.22
C ASN A 33 -14.38 -8.96 -22.90
N LYS A 34 -14.75 -8.69 -24.15
CA LYS A 34 -14.34 -7.48 -24.91
C LYS A 34 -15.08 -6.18 -24.55
N GLN A 35 -15.91 -6.15 -23.52
CA GLN A 35 -16.70 -4.96 -23.18
C GLN A 35 -16.44 -4.35 -21.80
N LYS A 36 -15.61 -4.95 -20.98
CA LYS A 36 -15.36 -4.44 -19.64
C LYS A 36 -13.89 -4.08 -19.51
N MET A 37 -13.61 -2.78 -19.41
CA MET A 37 -12.27 -2.29 -19.08
C MET A 37 -11.90 -2.75 -17.68
N GLU A 38 -10.69 -3.20 -17.50
CA GLU A 38 -10.14 -3.56 -16.20
C GLU A 38 -8.97 -2.64 -15.87
N ILE A 39 -8.92 -2.15 -14.65
CA ILE A 39 -7.84 -1.32 -14.12
C ILE A 39 -7.33 -1.98 -12.84
N VAL A 40 -6.04 -2.26 -12.77
CA VAL A 40 -5.37 -2.77 -11.59
C VAL A 40 -4.70 -1.60 -10.86
N ASN A 41 -5.23 -1.25 -9.68
CA ASN A 41 -4.68 -0.21 -8.82
C ASN A 41 -3.91 -0.85 -7.65
N VAL A 42 -2.62 -0.65 -7.63
CA VAL A 42 -1.71 -1.13 -6.57
C VAL A 42 -1.39 0.01 -5.63
N SER A 43 -1.72 -0.12 -4.35
CA SER A 43 -1.57 0.97 -3.40
C SER A 43 -1.05 0.52 -2.03
N TYR A 44 -0.55 1.47 -1.24
CA TYR A 44 -0.13 1.19 0.12
C TYR A 44 -1.31 1.15 1.10
N ASP A 45 -1.14 0.44 2.23
CA ASP A 45 -2.24 0.07 3.14
C ASP A 45 -3.18 1.21 3.58
N PRO A 46 -2.71 2.41 3.97
CA PRO A 46 -3.58 3.48 4.46
C PRO A 46 -4.58 4.04 3.45
N THR A 47 -4.48 3.66 2.18
CA THR A 47 -5.41 4.12 1.13
C THR A 47 -6.61 3.21 0.92
N ARG A 48 -6.75 2.12 1.66
CA ARG A 48 -7.80 1.11 1.45
C ARG A 48 -9.20 1.72 1.41
N GLU A 49 -9.60 2.42 2.44
CA GLU A 49 -10.93 3.03 2.56
C GLU A 49 -11.12 4.21 1.58
N LEU A 50 -10.03 4.94 1.27
CA LEU A 50 -10.04 5.97 0.25
C LEU A 50 -10.41 5.38 -1.11
N TYR A 51 -9.71 4.33 -1.54
CA TYR A 51 -9.95 3.71 -2.85
C TYR A 51 -11.25 2.93 -2.92
N GLU A 52 -11.73 2.34 -1.84
CA GLU A 52 -13.05 1.73 -1.80
C GLU A 52 -14.13 2.75 -2.21
N ARG A 53 -14.10 3.96 -1.63
CA ARG A 53 -15.03 5.03 -1.97
C ARG A 53 -14.76 5.64 -3.34
N TYR A 54 -13.51 5.95 -3.64
CA TYR A 54 -13.11 6.56 -4.91
C TYR A 54 -13.48 5.66 -6.10
N ASN A 55 -13.20 4.37 -6.01
CA ASN A 55 -13.51 3.40 -7.07
C ASN A 55 -15.02 3.34 -7.36
N GLY A 56 -15.86 3.47 -6.34
CA GLY A 56 -17.32 3.58 -6.52
C GLY A 56 -17.72 4.81 -7.35
N LEU A 57 -17.17 5.98 -6.98
CA LEU A 57 -17.41 7.23 -7.71
C LEU A 57 -16.85 7.19 -9.14
N PHE A 58 -15.65 6.66 -9.30
CA PHE A 58 -15.02 6.54 -10.62
C PHE A 58 -15.80 5.60 -11.55
N LYS A 59 -16.27 4.47 -11.06
CA LYS A 59 -17.14 3.55 -11.85
C LYS A 59 -18.41 4.24 -12.33
N ALA A 60 -19.07 5.01 -11.46
CA ALA A 60 -20.27 5.77 -11.83
C ALA A 60 -19.96 6.83 -12.89
N TYR A 61 -18.91 7.64 -12.67
CA TYR A 61 -18.45 8.64 -13.63
C TYR A 61 -18.08 8.03 -14.99
N TYR A 62 -17.34 6.93 -14.98
CA TYR A 62 -16.91 6.25 -16.21
C TYR A 62 -18.10 5.71 -17.01
N LYS A 63 -19.08 5.13 -16.31
CA LYS A 63 -20.33 4.66 -16.91
C LYS A 63 -21.14 5.80 -17.52
N GLU A 64 -21.28 6.90 -16.80
CA GLU A 64 -22.00 8.09 -17.29
C GLU A 64 -21.31 8.68 -18.52
N LYS A 65 -20.00 8.87 -18.46
CA LYS A 65 -19.23 9.56 -19.51
C LYS A 65 -19.02 8.73 -20.76
N TYR A 66 -18.76 7.43 -20.61
CA TYR A 66 -18.35 6.55 -21.72
C TYR A 66 -19.38 5.46 -22.07
N GLY A 67 -20.46 5.33 -21.31
CA GLY A 67 -21.47 4.28 -21.49
C GLY A 67 -20.97 2.86 -21.21
N LYS A 68 -19.80 2.70 -20.61
CA LYS A 68 -19.13 1.41 -20.40
C LYS A 68 -18.90 1.15 -18.92
N ASP A 69 -18.91 -0.13 -18.54
CA ASP A 69 -18.52 -0.54 -17.19
C ASP A 69 -17.01 -0.73 -17.10
N VAL A 70 -16.43 -0.33 -15.97
CA VAL A 70 -15.03 -0.59 -15.62
C VAL A 70 -14.94 -1.48 -14.39
N ASN A 71 -14.06 -2.48 -14.46
CA ASN A 71 -13.68 -3.28 -13.29
C ASN A 71 -12.39 -2.71 -12.69
N ILE A 72 -12.35 -2.51 -11.38
CA ILE A 72 -11.15 -2.06 -10.70
C ILE A 72 -10.72 -3.15 -9.73
N ILE A 73 -9.55 -3.72 -9.98
CA ILE A 73 -8.89 -4.66 -9.08
C ILE A 73 -7.98 -3.85 -8.16
N GLN A 74 -8.08 -4.10 -6.87
CA GLN A 74 -7.34 -3.35 -5.87
C GLN A 74 -6.38 -4.26 -5.12
N SER A 75 -5.09 -3.87 -5.06
CA SER A 75 -4.08 -4.50 -4.21
C SER A 75 -3.62 -3.49 -3.16
N HIS A 76 -3.52 -3.93 -1.90
CA HIS A 76 -3.04 -3.11 -0.79
C HIS A 76 -1.94 -3.86 -0.02
N GLY A 77 -0.90 -3.13 0.40
CA GLY A 77 0.22 -3.70 1.16
C GLY A 77 1.21 -2.64 1.59
N GLY A 78 2.35 -3.04 2.13
CA GLY A 78 3.44 -2.11 2.43
C GLY A 78 3.99 -1.48 1.13
N SER A 79 4.23 -0.17 1.13
CA SER A 79 4.61 0.61 -0.06
C SER A 79 5.81 0.01 -0.82
N GLY A 80 6.92 -0.23 -0.13
CA GLY A 80 8.11 -0.84 -0.74
C GLY A 80 7.88 -2.29 -1.20
N SER A 81 6.98 -3.03 -0.56
CA SER A 81 6.60 -4.38 -1.00
C SER A 81 5.77 -4.33 -2.28
N GLN A 82 4.83 -3.38 -2.38
CA GLN A 82 4.03 -3.18 -3.57
C GLN A 82 4.88 -2.74 -4.76
N ALA A 83 5.83 -1.80 -4.55
CA ALA A 83 6.78 -1.41 -5.60
C ALA A 83 7.54 -2.63 -6.15
N ARG A 84 8.09 -3.47 -5.26
CA ARG A 84 8.79 -4.69 -5.68
C ARG A 84 7.90 -5.65 -6.43
N SER A 85 6.67 -5.88 -5.97
CA SER A 85 5.73 -6.78 -6.65
C SER A 85 5.44 -6.33 -8.09
N VAL A 86 5.28 -5.01 -8.33
CA VAL A 86 5.09 -4.47 -9.69
C VAL A 86 6.36 -4.65 -10.54
N ILE A 87 7.54 -4.41 -9.98
CA ILE A 87 8.83 -4.65 -10.65
C ILE A 87 9.00 -6.14 -11.01
N GLU A 88 8.54 -7.04 -10.16
CA GLU A 88 8.60 -8.50 -10.34
C GLU A 88 7.48 -9.05 -11.24
N GLY A 89 6.62 -8.19 -11.78
CA GLY A 89 5.63 -8.56 -12.79
C GLY A 89 4.17 -8.60 -12.31
N LEU A 90 3.85 -8.00 -11.16
CA LEU A 90 2.45 -7.74 -10.83
C LEU A 90 1.92 -6.69 -11.82
N ASP A 91 0.94 -7.09 -12.60
CA ASP A 91 0.27 -6.21 -13.57
C ASP A 91 -0.47 -5.09 -12.83
N ALA A 92 -0.02 -3.84 -13.04
CA ALA A 92 -0.58 -2.67 -12.37
C ALA A 92 -0.68 -1.51 -13.35
N ASP A 93 -1.88 -0.98 -13.57
CA ASP A 93 -2.09 0.22 -14.38
C ASP A 93 -1.76 1.50 -13.61
N VAL A 94 -2.06 1.50 -12.30
CA VAL A 94 -1.86 2.63 -11.41
C VAL A 94 -1.19 2.17 -10.12
N VAL A 95 -0.22 2.94 -9.67
CA VAL A 95 0.38 2.77 -8.34
C VAL A 95 0.13 4.01 -7.49
N THR A 96 -0.17 3.80 -6.20
CA THR A 96 -0.19 4.87 -5.20
C THR A 96 0.64 4.41 -4.00
N LEU A 97 1.82 4.98 -3.85
CA LEU A 97 2.79 4.53 -2.86
C LEU A 97 3.10 5.64 -1.84
N ALA A 98 3.57 5.25 -0.68
CA ALA A 98 3.82 6.17 0.42
C ALA A 98 5.00 7.10 0.18
N LEU A 99 5.95 6.69 -0.66
CA LEU A 99 7.19 7.43 -0.92
C LEU A 99 7.36 7.61 -2.43
N GLU A 100 7.76 8.83 -2.83
CA GLU A 100 8.19 9.12 -4.20
C GLU A 100 9.32 8.16 -4.64
N ASN A 101 10.26 7.86 -3.73
CA ASN A 101 11.34 6.93 -4.00
C ASN A 101 10.87 5.51 -4.35
N ASP A 102 9.76 5.03 -3.75
CA ASP A 102 9.21 3.71 -4.08
C ASP A 102 8.63 3.71 -5.49
N VAL A 103 7.99 4.81 -5.91
CA VAL A 103 7.49 4.99 -7.28
C VAL A 103 8.66 5.15 -8.27
N ALA A 104 9.71 5.91 -7.92
CA ALA A 104 10.89 6.10 -8.75
C ALA A 104 11.68 4.80 -9.03
N LEU A 105 11.50 3.75 -8.22
CA LEU A 105 12.06 2.43 -8.53
C LEU A 105 11.47 1.83 -9.81
N LEU A 106 10.19 2.11 -10.10
CA LEU A 106 9.52 1.64 -11.31
C LEU A 106 10.06 2.37 -12.55
N GLU A 107 10.41 3.67 -12.43
CA GLU A 107 11.07 4.40 -13.52
C GLU A 107 12.43 3.79 -13.88
N LYS A 108 13.22 3.35 -12.86
CA LYS A 108 14.54 2.74 -13.08
C LYS A 108 14.51 1.45 -13.89
N VAL A 109 13.36 0.80 -13.98
CA VAL A 109 13.14 -0.44 -14.76
C VAL A 109 12.23 -0.19 -15.97
N ASP A 110 12.10 1.06 -16.41
CA ASP A 110 11.35 1.49 -17.59
C ASP A 110 9.85 1.12 -17.56
N LEU A 111 9.24 1.04 -16.40
CA LEU A 111 7.79 0.87 -16.23
C LEU A 111 7.04 2.21 -16.28
N LEU A 112 7.69 3.30 -15.86
CA LEU A 112 7.15 4.65 -15.90
C LEU A 112 7.93 5.51 -16.90
N GLU A 113 7.26 6.46 -17.52
CA GLU A 113 7.89 7.52 -18.30
C GLU A 113 8.62 8.51 -17.40
N LYS A 114 9.71 9.09 -17.91
CA LYS A 114 10.42 10.18 -17.23
C LYS A 114 9.49 11.37 -17.00
N GLY A 115 9.66 12.03 -15.86
CA GLY A 115 8.82 13.17 -15.48
C GLY A 115 7.43 12.79 -14.99
N TRP A 116 7.20 11.53 -14.64
CA TRP A 116 5.93 11.04 -14.09
C TRP A 116 5.46 11.85 -12.87
N VAL A 117 6.39 12.37 -12.08
CA VAL A 117 6.08 13.15 -10.86
C VAL A 117 5.33 14.45 -11.17
N ASP A 118 5.51 15.02 -12.36
CA ASP A 118 4.87 16.26 -12.79
C ASP A 118 3.60 16.05 -13.63
N LYS A 119 3.20 14.78 -13.87
CA LYS A 119 2.00 14.46 -14.66
C LYS A 119 0.69 14.88 -13.97
N PHE A 120 0.67 14.92 -12.64
CA PHE A 120 -0.51 15.31 -11.86
C PHE A 120 -0.19 16.48 -10.93
N PRO A 121 -1.19 17.28 -10.53
CA PRO A 121 -1.01 18.39 -9.59
C PRO A 121 -0.35 17.98 -8.28
N GLY A 122 0.36 18.92 -7.65
CA GLY A 122 1.00 18.70 -6.35
C GLY A 122 2.13 17.70 -6.38
N SER A 123 2.91 17.64 -7.48
CA SER A 123 3.96 16.63 -7.71
C SER A 123 3.42 15.21 -7.61
N SER A 124 2.28 14.99 -8.28
CA SER A 124 1.55 13.70 -8.28
C SER A 124 1.16 13.20 -6.89
N SER A 125 1.03 14.12 -5.89
CA SER A 125 0.59 13.78 -4.55
C SER A 125 -0.91 14.11 -4.39
N PRO A 126 -1.80 13.09 -4.32
CA PRO A 126 -3.24 13.30 -4.29
C PRO A 126 -3.74 13.83 -2.93
N TYR A 127 -2.97 13.66 -1.87
CA TYR A 127 -3.26 14.12 -0.52
C TYR A 127 -2.00 14.15 0.34
N THR A 128 -2.10 14.75 1.52
CA THR A 128 -1.03 14.80 2.51
C THR A 128 -1.50 14.23 3.85
N SER A 129 -0.57 13.78 4.66
CA SER A 129 -0.81 13.35 6.03
C SER A 129 0.39 13.72 6.92
N THR A 130 0.32 13.40 8.19
CA THR A 130 1.42 13.60 9.13
C THR A 130 1.54 12.39 10.06
N ILE A 131 2.60 12.34 10.86
CA ILE A 131 2.83 11.27 11.84
C ILE A 131 2.37 11.75 13.21
N VAL A 132 1.59 10.91 13.87
CA VAL A 132 1.04 11.12 15.21
C VAL A 132 1.24 9.89 16.07
N PHE A 133 0.92 9.97 17.36
CA PHE A 133 0.87 8.83 18.26
C PHE A 133 -0.57 8.47 18.58
N LEU A 134 -0.91 7.21 18.41
CA LEU A 134 -2.15 6.66 18.93
C LEU A 134 -1.84 5.98 20.27
N VAL A 135 -2.55 6.38 21.32
CA VAL A 135 -2.39 5.85 22.68
C VAL A 135 -3.72 5.37 23.24
N ARG A 136 -3.67 4.56 24.29
CA ARG A 136 -4.86 4.13 25.01
C ARG A 136 -5.57 5.33 25.63
N LYS A 137 -6.88 5.28 25.77
CA LYS A 137 -7.68 6.34 26.43
C LYS A 137 -7.13 6.66 27.81
N GLY A 138 -7.01 7.95 28.11
CA GLY A 138 -6.42 8.42 29.34
C GLY A 138 -4.88 8.42 29.35
N ASN A 139 -4.24 7.95 28.29
CA ASN A 139 -2.79 8.00 28.11
C ASN A 139 -1.99 7.50 29.33
N PRO A 140 -2.10 6.22 29.73
CA PRO A 140 -1.54 5.70 30.99
C PRO A 140 -0.01 5.89 31.11
N GLN A 141 0.70 5.93 29.97
CA GLN A 141 2.16 6.13 29.92
C GLN A 141 2.56 7.60 29.86
N ASN A 142 1.58 8.52 29.89
CA ASN A 142 1.79 9.97 29.79
C ASN A 142 2.69 10.35 28.59
N ILE A 143 2.41 9.75 27.43
CA ILE A 143 3.11 10.03 26.18
C ILE A 143 2.66 11.40 25.66
N LYS A 144 3.59 12.33 25.52
CA LYS A 144 3.32 13.69 25.01
C LYS A 144 4.14 14.01 23.77
N ASP A 145 5.32 13.43 23.68
CA ASP A 145 6.26 13.74 22.61
C ASP A 145 7.23 12.58 22.35
N TRP A 146 8.06 12.68 21.32
CA TRP A 146 9.05 11.69 20.91
C TRP A 146 9.99 11.22 22.04
N ASN A 147 10.35 12.11 22.97
CA ASN A 147 11.17 11.75 24.12
C ASN A 147 10.54 10.68 25.00
N ASP A 148 9.22 10.67 25.07
CA ASP A 148 8.50 9.73 25.92
C ASP A 148 8.59 8.32 25.35
N LEU A 149 8.70 8.18 24.02
CA LEU A 149 8.88 6.90 23.35
C LEU A 149 10.26 6.27 23.64
N ALA A 150 11.24 7.10 23.98
CA ALA A 150 12.60 6.66 24.34
C ALA A 150 12.73 6.23 25.82
N LYS A 151 11.70 6.44 26.67
CA LYS A 151 11.71 6.06 28.06
C LYS A 151 11.72 4.54 28.22
N LYS A 152 12.52 4.06 29.18
CA LYS A 152 12.58 2.64 29.51
C LYS A 152 11.19 2.12 29.94
N GLY A 153 10.77 1.01 29.35
CA GLY A 153 9.52 0.33 29.70
C GLY A 153 8.33 0.72 28.83
N VAL A 154 8.43 1.78 28.02
CA VAL A 154 7.40 2.11 27.00
C VAL A 154 7.52 1.10 25.86
N LYS A 155 6.41 0.51 25.47
CA LYS A 155 6.32 -0.45 24.38
C LYS A 155 5.76 0.23 23.12
N VAL A 156 6.61 0.46 22.15
CA VAL A 156 6.26 1.11 20.87
C VAL A 156 5.82 0.06 19.87
N ILE A 157 4.78 0.36 19.09
CA ILE A 157 4.39 -0.37 17.88
C ILE A 157 4.65 0.53 16.68
N THR A 158 5.28 -0.01 15.66
CA THR A 158 5.52 0.66 14.38
C THR A 158 5.72 -0.37 13.27
N PRO A 159 5.37 -0.09 12.02
CA PRO A 159 5.74 -0.99 10.92
C PRO A 159 7.24 -0.95 10.61
N ASP A 160 7.72 -1.94 9.83
CA ASP A 160 9.12 -2.07 9.43
C ASP A 160 9.45 -1.12 8.26
N PRO A 161 10.44 -0.22 8.38
CA PRO A 161 10.89 0.66 7.29
C PRO A 161 11.38 -0.08 6.03
N LYS A 162 11.76 -1.35 6.13
CA LYS A 162 12.20 -2.14 4.97
C LYS A 162 11.06 -2.59 4.06
N SER A 163 9.86 -2.66 4.57
CA SER A 163 8.66 -3.10 3.83
C SER A 163 7.60 -2.02 3.69
N SER A 164 7.54 -1.09 4.64
CA SER A 164 6.51 -0.06 4.76
C SER A 164 7.07 1.34 4.55
N GLY A 165 6.62 2.04 3.52
CA GLY A 165 6.91 3.46 3.33
C GLY A 165 6.32 4.32 4.46
N GLY A 166 5.21 3.89 5.07
CA GLY A 166 4.67 4.54 6.27
C GLY A 166 5.66 4.52 7.44
N ALA A 167 6.39 3.43 7.61
CA ALA A 167 7.43 3.34 8.63
C ALA A 167 8.65 4.21 8.31
N CYS A 168 8.97 4.43 7.03
CA CYS A 168 10.00 5.41 6.65
C CYS A 168 9.61 6.81 7.11
N TRP A 169 8.36 7.21 6.95
CA TRP A 169 7.87 8.49 7.47
C TRP A 169 7.90 8.57 9.00
N ASN A 170 7.58 7.47 9.70
CA ASN A 170 7.72 7.39 11.16
C ASN A 170 9.18 7.62 11.60
N PHE A 171 10.11 6.96 10.91
CA PHE A 171 11.54 7.14 11.16
C PHE A 171 12.00 8.57 10.90
N LEU A 172 11.61 9.16 9.76
CA LEU A 172 11.98 10.51 9.38
C LEU A 172 11.38 11.56 10.33
N ALA A 173 10.17 11.36 10.83
CA ALA A 173 9.55 12.23 11.82
C ALA A 173 10.34 12.20 13.16
N ALA A 174 10.71 11.01 13.63
CA ALA A 174 11.60 10.87 14.81
C ALA A 174 12.97 11.52 14.60
N TRP A 175 13.52 11.37 13.39
CA TRP A 175 14.78 12.01 13.01
C TRP A 175 14.66 13.53 12.98
N SER A 176 13.58 14.08 12.43
CA SER A 176 13.31 15.52 12.37
C SER A 176 13.22 16.11 13.78
N TYR A 177 12.56 15.43 14.72
CA TYR A 177 12.59 15.84 16.12
C TYR A 177 14.02 15.81 16.70
N GLY A 178 14.81 14.79 16.33
CA GLY A 178 16.21 14.71 16.73
C GLY A 178 17.04 15.90 16.21
N ILE A 179 16.80 16.36 14.98
CA ILE A 179 17.43 17.58 14.42
C ILE A 179 17.04 18.81 15.22
N GLU A 180 15.74 18.98 15.49
CA GLU A 180 15.23 20.12 16.29
C GLU A 180 15.92 20.16 17.67
N LYS A 181 16.06 19.01 18.30
CA LYS A 181 16.60 18.89 19.67
C LYS A 181 18.11 18.97 19.76
N TYR A 182 18.83 18.38 18.82
CA TYR A 182 20.30 18.19 18.90
C TYR A 182 21.07 18.92 17.80
N GLY A 183 20.35 19.69 16.94
CA GLY A 183 20.96 20.43 15.83
C GLY A 183 21.62 19.47 14.83
N LYS A 184 22.87 19.75 14.49
CA LYS A 184 23.66 18.94 13.51
C LYS A 184 24.43 17.78 14.13
N ASP A 185 24.22 17.45 15.40
CA ASP A 185 24.91 16.32 16.06
C ASP A 185 24.26 14.98 15.68
N GLU A 186 24.67 14.47 14.51
CA GLU A 186 24.14 13.20 14.01
C GLU A 186 24.28 12.02 14.98
N ASN A 187 25.33 12.00 15.81
CA ASN A 187 25.53 10.90 16.76
C ASN A 187 24.47 10.92 17.85
N LYS A 188 24.11 12.12 18.35
CA LYS A 188 23.02 12.26 19.31
C LYS A 188 21.68 11.92 18.68
N ILE A 189 21.42 12.34 17.43
CA ILE A 189 20.20 12.02 16.71
C ILE A 189 20.09 10.51 16.52
N LYS A 190 21.14 9.85 16.02
CA LYS A 190 21.19 8.38 15.86
C LYS A 190 20.92 7.64 17.16
N ASN A 191 21.56 8.05 18.26
CA ASN A 191 21.35 7.44 19.57
C ASN A 191 19.94 7.64 20.09
N PHE A 192 19.34 8.81 19.86
CA PHE A 192 17.97 9.10 20.22
C PHE A 192 16.99 8.21 19.44
N VAL A 193 17.09 8.17 18.10
CA VAL A 193 16.24 7.31 17.28
C VAL A 193 16.43 5.84 17.63
N LYS A 194 17.70 5.40 17.86
CA LYS A 194 18.00 4.05 18.33
C LYS A 194 17.32 3.72 19.66
N SER A 195 17.19 4.68 20.58
CA SER A 195 16.49 4.46 21.86
C SER A 195 14.99 4.25 21.69
N ILE A 196 14.35 4.96 20.75
CA ILE A 196 12.94 4.73 20.39
C ILE A 196 12.78 3.32 19.78
N TYR A 197 13.62 2.98 18.79
CA TYR A 197 13.53 1.67 18.13
C TYR A 197 13.94 0.50 19.06
N GLY A 198 14.75 0.78 20.10
CA GLY A 198 15.04 -0.18 21.17
C GLY A 198 13.83 -0.52 22.06
N ASN A 199 12.80 0.32 22.02
CA ASN A 199 11.53 0.13 22.73
C ASN A 199 10.43 -0.46 21.82
N VAL A 200 10.71 -0.73 20.54
CA VAL A 200 9.75 -1.35 19.62
C VAL A 200 9.51 -2.79 20.05
N ALA A 201 8.31 -3.07 20.49
CA ALA A 201 7.87 -4.40 20.92
C ALA A 201 7.45 -5.28 19.73
N VAL A 202 6.83 -4.68 18.71
CA VAL A 202 6.43 -5.36 17.48
C VAL A 202 6.71 -4.43 16.29
N MET A 203 7.29 -5.00 15.24
CA MET A 203 7.59 -4.33 13.98
C MET A 203 6.87 -5.07 12.85
N ASP A 204 5.72 -4.56 12.46
CA ASP A 204 4.85 -5.19 11.48
C ASP A 204 5.25 -4.87 10.03
N SER A 205 4.79 -5.67 9.07
CA SER A 205 5.13 -5.49 7.64
C SER A 205 4.53 -4.26 6.98
N GLY A 206 3.47 -3.67 7.56
CA GLY A 206 2.76 -2.50 7.03
C GLY A 206 1.98 -1.74 8.09
N ALA A 207 1.49 -0.55 7.75
CA ALA A 207 0.79 0.33 8.68
C ALA A 207 -0.49 -0.31 9.22
N ARG A 208 -1.29 -0.98 8.37
CA ARG A 208 -2.52 -1.66 8.79
C ARG A 208 -2.23 -2.81 9.77
N ALA A 209 -1.19 -3.60 9.51
CA ALA A 209 -0.79 -4.67 10.42
C ALA A 209 -0.38 -4.12 11.80
N ALA A 210 0.37 -3.00 11.84
CA ALA A 210 0.73 -2.33 13.08
C ALA A 210 -0.50 -1.79 13.83
N THR A 211 -1.50 -1.25 13.11
CA THR A 211 -2.78 -0.84 13.70
C THR A 211 -3.52 -2.04 14.29
N THR A 212 -3.62 -3.16 13.57
CA THR A 212 -4.23 -4.41 14.08
C THR A 212 -3.50 -4.92 15.32
N THR A 213 -2.17 -4.94 15.31
CA THR A 213 -1.36 -5.33 16.49
C THR A 213 -1.68 -4.46 17.70
N PHE A 214 -1.79 -3.15 17.52
CA PHE A 214 -2.08 -2.22 18.59
C PHE A 214 -3.55 -2.29 19.03
N VAL A 215 -4.48 -2.25 18.07
CA VAL A 215 -5.92 -2.08 18.35
C VAL A 215 -6.59 -3.40 18.71
N GLU A 216 -6.44 -4.42 17.85
CA GLU A 216 -7.17 -5.69 17.98
C GLU A 216 -6.44 -6.67 18.90
N ASN A 217 -5.10 -6.78 18.75
CA ASN A 217 -4.28 -7.68 19.57
C ASN A 217 -3.90 -7.05 20.92
N ASN A 218 -4.29 -5.79 21.16
CA ASN A 218 -4.05 -5.06 22.40
C ASN A 218 -2.60 -5.01 22.86
N GLN A 219 -1.65 -4.97 21.92
CA GLN A 219 -0.23 -4.92 22.21
C GLN A 219 0.32 -3.48 22.21
N GLY A 220 1.36 -3.25 23.00
CA GLY A 220 2.07 -1.97 23.09
C GLY A 220 1.32 -0.89 23.87
N ASP A 221 2.03 0.19 24.14
CA ASP A 221 1.54 1.37 24.87
C ASP A 221 1.23 2.52 23.92
N VAL A 222 1.96 2.60 22.81
CA VAL A 222 1.86 3.65 21.79
C VAL A 222 2.10 3.06 20.40
N LEU A 223 1.26 3.47 19.44
CA LEU A 223 1.47 3.22 18.02
C LEU A 223 1.92 4.52 17.35
N ILE A 224 3.07 4.49 16.66
CA ILE A 224 3.46 5.56 15.75
C ILE A 224 2.66 5.35 14.46
N ALA A 225 1.74 6.26 14.16
CA ALA A 225 0.75 6.10 13.10
C ALA A 225 0.69 7.31 12.17
N TRP A 226 0.16 7.09 11.00
CA TRP A 226 -0.34 8.17 10.15
C TRP A 226 -1.60 8.76 10.76
N GLU A 227 -1.76 10.08 10.65
CA GLU A 227 -2.89 10.80 11.22
C GLU A 227 -4.24 10.27 10.74
N ASN A 228 -4.38 9.99 9.44
CA ASN A 228 -5.62 9.45 8.88
C ASN A 228 -5.99 8.08 9.46
N GLU A 229 -5.00 7.19 9.72
CA GLU A 229 -5.22 5.91 10.38
C GLU A 229 -5.63 6.10 11.86
N ALA A 230 -4.97 7.02 12.54
CA ALA A 230 -5.29 7.34 13.93
C ALA A 230 -6.70 7.94 14.05
N ILE A 231 -7.09 8.86 13.16
CA ILE A 231 -8.44 9.45 13.11
C ILE A 231 -9.49 8.37 12.84
N ALA A 232 -9.24 7.48 11.87
CA ALA A 232 -10.15 6.37 11.57
C ALA A 232 -10.33 5.46 12.79
N THR A 233 -9.24 5.12 13.47
CA THR A 233 -9.28 4.28 14.70
C THR A 233 -10.06 4.95 15.84
N VAL A 234 -9.81 6.22 16.12
CA VAL A 234 -10.54 6.93 17.19
C VAL A 234 -12.02 7.08 16.85
N LYS A 235 -12.35 7.26 15.57
CA LYS A 235 -13.76 7.31 15.13
C LYS A 235 -14.47 5.96 15.31
N GLU A 236 -13.77 4.86 15.06
CA GLU A 236 -14.31 3.50 15.23
C GLU A 236 -14.39 3.09 16.72
N TYR A 237 -13.40 3.54 17.51
CA TYR A 237 -13.29 3.19 18.94
C TYR A 237 -13.15 4.44 19.83
N PRO A 238 -14.17 5.32 19.93
CA PRO A 238 -14.06 6.66 20.53
C PRO A 238 -13.65 6.66 21.99
N ASP A 239 -13.98 5.58 22.73
CA ASP A 239 -13.71 5.47 24.16
C ASP A 239 -12.49 4.64 24.51
N LYS A 240 -11.76 4.11 23.50
CA LYS A 240 -10.60 3.23 23.72
C LYS A 240 -9.27 3.89 23.46
N TYR A 241 -9.22 4.85 22.54
CA TYR A 241 -7.97 5.47 22.06
C TYR A 241 -8.08 6.99 22.03
N GLN A 242 -6.92 7.62 22.00
CA GLN A 242 -6.77 9.05 21.75
C GLN A 242 -5.51 9.33 20.95
N ILE A 243 -5.52 10.42 20.19
CA ILE A 243 -4.40 10.88 19.40
C ILE A 243 -3.57 11.85 20.23
N VAL A 244 -2.26 11.70 20.18
CA VAL A 244 -1.28 12.66 20.69
C VAL A 244 -0.50 13.21 19.50
N TYR A 245 -0.53 14.52 19.33
CA TYR A 245 0.25 15.23 18.33
C TYR A 245 1.61 15.59 18.92
N PRO A 246 2.72 15.06 18.38
CA PRO A 246 4.06 15.44 18.85
C PRO A 246 4.41 16.87 18.46
N SER A 247 5.37 17.48 19.16
CA SER A 247 5.81 18.85 18.89
C SER A 247 6.42 19.04 17.49
N VAL A 248 7.02 18.01 16.95
CA VAL A 248 7.60 17.95 15.61
C VAL A 248 7.07 16.71 14.90
N SER A 249 6.63 16.88 13.67
CA SER A 249 6.26 15.79 12.78
C SER A 249 6.79 16.06 11.37
N ILE A 250 6.25 15.37 10.37
CA ILE A 250 6.68 15.49 8.98
C ILE A 250 5.47 15.54 8.07
N LEU A 251 5.55 16.33 7.00
CA LEU A 251 4.54 16.32 5.94
C LEU A 251 4.78 15.07 5.06
N ALA A 252 3.92 14.09 5.21
CA ALA A 252 3.95 12.89 4.39
C ALA A 252 3.13 13.13 3.10
N GLN A 253 3.76 12.90 1.95
CA GLN A 253 3.19 13.11 0.62
C GLN A 253 3.24 11.79 -0.17
N PRO A 254 2.21 10.95 -0.08
CA PRO A 254 2.13 9.76 -0.94
C PRO A 254 1.97 10.17 -2.40
N THR A 255 2.46 9.34 -3.30
CA THR A 255 2.55 9.68 -4.71
C THR A 255 1.80 8.67 -5.57
N VAL A 256 1.09 9.17 -6.58
CA VAL A 256 0.36 8.37 -7.57
C VAL A 256 1.08 8.44 -8.93
N ALA A 257 1.12 7.32 -9.64
CA ALA A 257 1.61 7.28 -11.02
C ALA A 257 0.84 6.25 -11.85
N VAL A 258 0.68 6.55 -13.14
CA VAL A 258 0.25 5.56 -14.14
C VAL A 258 1.47 4.74 -14.53
N VAL A 259 1.34 3.43 -14.55
CA VAL A 259 2.39 2.51 -15.00
C VAL A 259 2.32 2.40 -16.52
N ASP A 260 2.93 3.38 -17.19
CA ASP A 260 2.76 3.66 -18.62
C ASP A 260 2.96 2.43 -19.53
N LYS A 261 3.93 1.58 -19.19
CA LYS A 261 4.24 0.40 -19.99
C LYS A 261 3.13 -0.65 -19.94
N ILE A 262 2.46 -0.79 -18.80
CA ILE A 262 1.37 -1.74 -18.60
C ILE A 262 0.07 -1.15 -19.13
N ALA A 263 -0.31 0.05 -18.69
CA ALA A 263 -1.52 0.73 -19.13
C ALA A 263 -1.64 0.85 -20.66
N LYS A 264 -0.53 1.16 -21.36
CA LYS A 264 -0.51 1.19 -22.84
C LYS A 264 -0.75 -0.17 -23.48
N ASN A 265 -0.22 -1.25 -22.91
CA ASN A 265 -0.42 -2.60 -23.41
C ASN A 265 -1.87 -3.06 -23.24
N ASP A 266 -2.51 -2.67 -22.15
CA ASP A 266 -3.87 -3.06 -21.81
C ASP A 266 -4.92 -2.15 -22.44
N GLY A 267 -4.50 -1.03 -23.05
CA GLY A 267 -5.36 -0.04 -23.69
C GLY A 267 -6.21 0.75 -22.69
N THR A 268 -5.68 0.90 -21.47
CA THR A 268 -6.27 1.68 -20.38
C THR A 268 -5.77 3.13 -20.35
#